data_fa4565f0143190694e6d664f10ff84b8
#
_entry.id   fa4565f0143190694e6d664f10ff84b8
#
_cell.length_a   1.000
_cell.length_b   1.000
_cell.length_c   1.000
_cell.angle_alpha   90.00
_cell.angle_beta   90.00
_cell.angle_gamma   90.00
#
_symmetry.space_group_name_H-M   'P 1'
#
loop_
_entity.id
_entity.type
_entity.pdbx_description
1 polymer ?
#
loop_
_entity_poly.entity_id
_entity_poly.type
_entity_poly.pdbx_seq_one_letter_code
_entity_poly.pdbx_strand_id
1 'polypeptide(L)'
;MKMLQSTRVLVGLLLAAASFGCSASKPPAQTGVKVTDIDVGRSITADKTIAEKTDAFRPPDTFYVSVKTDGSGPSATLTARWTYQGGQVVDESRQDIAPTGSAAVTEFHLSKPDGWPAGGYKVEVLLNGASAGAREFKVT
;
A
#
# COMPACT_ATOMS: atom_id res chain seq x y z
N MET A 1 -81.81 -4.96 29.79
CA MET A 1 -80.70 -5.92 29.58
C MET A 1 -80.04 -5.62 28.30
N LYS A 2 -78.91 -5.01 28.40
CA LYS A 2 -78.12 -4.69 27.21
C LYS A 2 -76.77 -5.33 27.39
N MET A 3 -76.47 -6.27 26.51
CA MET A 3 -75.14 -6.87 26.41
C MET A 3 -74.22 -5.91 25.79
N LEU A 4 -73.19 -5.51 26.51
CA LEU A 4 -72.07 -4.81 25.93
C LEU A 4 -71.16 -5.84 25.30
N GLN A 5 -71.03 -5.74 24.00
CA GLN A 5 -69.96 -6.45 23.29
C GLN A 5 -68.71 -5.60 23.30
N SER A 6 -67.76 -6.06 24.03
CA SER A 6 -66.40 -5.49 23.97
C SER A 6 -65.67 -5.94 22.71
N THR A 7 -65.57 -5.06 21.77
CA THR A 7 -64.71 -5.27 20.59
C THR A 7 -63.26 -5.08 21.00
N ARG A 8 -62.53 -6.17 21.10
CA ARG A 8 -61.09 -6.13 21.30
C ARG A 8 -60.42 -5.87 19.95
N VAL A 9 -59.97 -4.64 19.79
CA VAL A 9 -59.08 -4.30 18.67
C VAL A 9 -57.69 -4.83 18.98
N LEU A 10 -57.31 -5.87 18.28
CA LEU A 10 -55.95 -6.36 18.30
C LEU A 10 -55.11 -5.41 17.44
N VAL A 11 -54.35 -4.54 18.08
CA VAL A 11 -53.33 -3.76 17.42
C VAL A 11 -52.15 -4.68 17.19
N GLY A 12 -52.00 -5.15 15.98
CA GLY A 12 -50.81 -5.89 15.54
C GLY A 12 -49.63 -4.93 15.46
N LEU A 13 -48.73 -5.09 16.40
CA LEU A 13 -47.44 -4.40 16.36
C LEU A 13 -46.55 -5.08 15.30
N LEU A 14 -46.51 -4.49 14.10
CA LEU A 14 -45.51 -4.90 13.11
C LEU A 14 -44.13 -4.39 13.59
N LEU A 15 -43.37 -5.30 14.14
CA LEU A 15 -41.93 -5.04 14.29
C LEU A 15 -41.28 -5.07 12.89
N ALA A 16 -41.08 -3.90 12.33
CA ALA A 16 -40.19 -3.75 11.20
C ALA A 16 -38.78 -3.97 11.71
N ALA A 17 -38.25 -5.18 11.53
CA ALA A 17 -36.84 -5.43 11.68
C ALA A 17 -36.10 -4.68 10.57
N ALA A 18 -35.61 -3.48 10.87
CA ALA A 18 -34.64 -2.82 10.04
C ALA A 18 -33.34 -3.62 10.10
N SER A 19 -33.16 -4.50 9.15
CA SER A 19 -31.88 -5.11 8.91
C SER A 19 -30.94 -4.01 8.39
N PHE A 20 -30.22 -3.41 9.30
CA PHE A 20 -29.03 -2.64 8.93
C PHE A 20 -28.03 -3.63 8.36
N GLY A 21 -28.08 -3.79 7.05
CA GLY A 21 -27.00 -4.42 6.34
C GLY A 21 -25.78 -3.55 6.52
N CYS A 22 -24.85 -3.99 7.37
CA CYS A 22 -23.50 -3.45 7.35
C CYS A 22 -22.92 -3.80 5.97
N SER A 23 -23.02 -2.88 5.03
CA SER A 23 -22.19 -2.92 3.86
C SER A 23 -20.78 -2.60 4.34
N ALA A 24 -20.02 -3.63 4.72
CA ALA A 24 -18.60 -3.50 4.84
C ALA A 24 -18.13 -3.01 3.46
N SER A 25 -17.65 -1.76 3.40
CA SER A 25 -16.97 -1.29 2.21
C SER A 25 -15.78 -2.21 2.00
N LYS A 26 -15.88 -3.09 1.01
CA LYS A 26 -14.71 -3.84 0.55
C LYS A 26 -13.64 -2.82 0.19
N PRO A 27 -12.41 -2.95 0.72
CA PRO A 27 -11.30 -2.18 0.17
C PRO A 27 -11.32 -2.40 -1.34
N PRO A 28 -10.97 -1.39 -2.16
CA PRO A 28 -10.99 -1.52 -3.61
C PRO A 28 -10.31 -2.83 -3.96
N ALA A 29 -11.02 -3.66 -4.72
CA ALA A 29 -10.59 -5.01 -5.05
C ALA A 29 -9.15 -4.93 -5.54
N GLN A 30 -8.23 -5.45 -4.74
CA GLN A 30 -6.88 -5.63 -5.18
C GLN A 30 -6.97 -6.60 -6.33
N THR A 31 -6.75 -6.09 -7.52
CA THR A 31 -6.79 -6.81 -8.77
C THR A 31 -5.67 -7.84 -8.78
N GLY A 32 -5.82 -8.95 -8.11
CA GLY A 32 -4.96 -10.12 -8.21
C GLY A 32 -3.44 -9.93 -8.14
N VAL A 33 -2.92 -8.71 -8.24
CA VAL A 33 -1.51 -8.38 -8.09
C VAL A 33 -1.22 -7.95 -6.66
N LYS A 34 -0.10 -8.40 -6.13
CA LYS A 34 0.35 -8.07 -4.77
C LYS A 34 1.85 -7.83 -4.75
N VAL A 35 2.29 -7.00 -3.83
CA VAL A 35 3.70 -6.85 -3.51
C VAL A 35 4.12 -8.01 -2.61
N THR A 36 5.15 -8.73 -3.01
CA THR A 36 5.65 -9.91 -2.29
C THR A 36 6.94 -9.66 -1.52
N ASP A 37 7.73 -8.67 -1.96
CA ASP A 37 8.96 -8.32 -1.30
C ASP A 37 9.39 -6.89 -1.65
N ILE A 38 10.12 -6.26 -0.75
CA ILE A 38 10.70 -4.94 -0.90
C ILE A 38 12.13 -4.99 -0.37
N ASP A 39 13.10 -4.75 -1.23
CA ASP A 39 14.52 -4.70 -0.86
C ASP A 39 15.08 -3.31 -1.11
N VAL A 40 16.01 -2.91 -0.27
CA VAL A 40 16.73 -1.62 -0.37
C VAL A 40 18.22 -1.88 -0.42
N GLY A 41 18.95 -1.10 -1.19
CA GLY A 41 20.39 -1.24 -1.31
C GLY A 41 21.06 -0.14 -2.12
N ARG A 42 22.36 -0.30 -2.33
CA ARG A 42 23.21 0.67 -3.03
C ARG A 42 23.34 0.43 -4.52
N SER A 43 23.03 -0.76 -4.98
CA SER A 43 23.17 -1.12 -6.38
C SER A 43 22.13 -2.16 -6.78
N ILE A 44 21.86 -2.23 -8.07
CA ILE A 44 20.93 -3.20 -8.65
C ILE A 44 21.64 -4.03 -9.72
N THR A 45 21.08 -5.21 -9.96
CA THR A 45 21.48 -6.09 -11.09
C THR A 45 20.73 -5.68 -12.36
N ALA A 46 21.09 -6.30 -13.48
CA ALA A 46 20.36 -6.16 -14.74
C ALA A 46 18.88 -6.55 -14.64
N ASP A 47 18.53 -7.45 -13.72
CA ASP A 47 17.17 -7.90 -13.43
C ASP A 47 16.40 -6.94 -12.50
N LYS A 48 16.97 -5.80 -12.18
CA LYS A 48 16.41 -4.78 -11.26
C LYS A 48 16.27 -5.27 -9.81
N THR A 49 16.90 -6.36 -9.45
CA THR A 49 17.01 -6.80 -8.06
C THR A 49 18.18 -6.12 -7.37
N ILE A 50 18.12 -6.00 -6.06
CA ILE A 50 19.21 -5.37 -5.31
C ILE A 50 20.44 -6.29 -5.33
N ALA A 51 21.56 -5.77 -5.81
CA ALA A 51 22.83 -6.46 -5.81
C ALA A 51 23.56 -6.36 -4.47
N GLU A 52 23.49 -5.18 -3.84
CA GLU A 52 24.10 -4.92 -2.54
C GLU A 52 23.05 -4.40 -1.57
N LYS A 53 22.45 -5.33 -0.82
CA LYS A 53 21.44 -5.01 0.19
C LYS A 53 22.10 -4.31 1.38
N THR A 54 21.54 -3.18 1.79
CA THR A 54 21.98 -2.46 2.98
C THR A 54 20.88 -1.57 3.51
N ASP A 55 20.88 -1.35 4.80
CA ASP A 55 20.07 -0.35 5.49
C ASP A 55 20.93 0.82 6.00
N ALA A 56 22.21 0.83 5.68
CA ALA A 56 23.15 1.87 6.07
C ALA A 56 23.85 2.45 4.83
N PHE A 57 23.59 3.72 4.58
CA PHE A 57 24.10 4.46 3.43
C PHE A 57 25.07 5.55 3.85
N ARG A 58 25.84 6.04 2.90
CA ARG A 58 26.70 7.21 3.01
C ARG A 58 26.11 8.37 2.22
N PRO A 59 26.48 9.61 2.52
CA PRO A 59 25.92 10.78 1.84
C PRO A 59 25.95 10.74 0.30
N PRO A 60 26.99 10.23 -0.39
CA PRO A 60 27.02 10.19 -1.84
C PRO A 60 26.31 8.98 -2.47
N ASP A 61 25.78 8.07 -1.67
CA ASP A 61 25.15 6.85 -2.19
C ASP A 61 23.83 7.15 -2.89
N THR A 62 23.47 6.33 -3.87
CA THR A 62 22.13 6.29 -4.45
C THR A 62 21.30 5.29 -3.69
N PHE A 63 20.07 5.65 -3.36
CA PHE A 63 19.11 4.73 -2.76
C PHE A 63 18.39 3.97 -3.87
N TYR A 64 18.47 2.65 -3.85
CA TYR A 64 17.71 1.78 -4.74
C TYR A 64 16.68 1.01 -3.94
N VAL A 65 15.47 0.89 -4.46
CA VAL A 65 14.46 0.00 -3.93
C VAL A 65 13.97 -0.91 -5.05
N SER A 66 13.93 -2.20 -4.77
CA SER A 66 13.42 -3.24 -5.65
C SER A 66 12.11 -3.76 -5.08
N VAL A 67 11.05 -3.70 -5.86
CA VAL A 67 9.72 -4.13 -5.48
C VAL A 67 9.35 -5.36 -6.29
N LYS A 68 9.17 -6.49 -5.62
CA LYS A 68 8.69 -7.71 -6.24
C LYS A 68 7.18 -7.77 -6.17
N THR A 69 6.57 -8.07 -7.29
CA THR A 69 5.13 -8.27 -7.40
C THR A 69 4.83 -9.61 -8.02
N ASP A 70 3.67 -10.16 -7.69
CA ASP A 70 3.18 -11.41 -8.24
C ASP A 70 1.67 -11.29 -8.47
N GLY A 71 1.16 -12.05 -9.44
CA GLY A 71 -0.24 -12.09 -9.79
C GLY A 71 -0.54 -11.50 -11.15
N SER A 72 -1.82 -11.49 -11.50
CA SER A 72 -2.34 -10.98 -12.76
C SER A 72 -3.48 -10.01 -12.51
N GLY A 73 -3.78 -9.20 -13.51
CA GLY A 73 -4.87 -8.24 -13.43
C GLY A 73 -4.69 -7.09 -14.40
N PRO A 74 -5.56 -6.07 -14.34
CA PRO A 74 -5.37 -4.85 -15.09
C PRO A 74 -4.10 -4.14 -14.64
N SER A 75 -3.69 -3.13 -15.41
CA SER A 75 -2.55 -2.29 -15.03
C SER A 75 -2.72 -1.75 -13.61
N ALA A 76 -1.62 -1.67 -12.90
CA ALA A 76 -1.56 -1.15 -11.54
C ALA A 76 -0.48 -0.08 -11.44
N THR A 77 -0.56 0.79 -10.44
CA THR A 77 0.43 1.82 -10.19
C THR A 77 1.19 1.50 -8.91
N LEU A 78 2.51 1.41 -9.01
CA LEU A 78 3.40 1.37 -7.86
C LEU A 78 3.93 2.77 -7.58
N THR A 79 3.93 3.14 -6.32
CA THR A 79 4.48 4.42 -5.83
C THR A 79 5.56 4.14 -4.79
N ALA A 80 6.70 4.78 -4.94
CA ALA A 80 7.74 4.82 -3.90
C ALA A 80 7.74 6.20 -3.27
N ARG A 81 7.40 6.29 -2.00
CA ARG A 81 7.42 7.54 -1.23
C ARG A 81 8.57 7.51 -0.25
N TRP A 82 9.47 8.46 -0.40
CA TRP A 82 10.66 8.59 0.42
C TRP A 82 10.44 9.66 1.48
N THR A 83 10.70 9.33 2.74
CA THR A 83 10.58 10.26 3.85
C THR A 83 11.84 10.31 4.68
N TYR A 84 12.03 11.44 5.37
CA TYR A 84 13.17 11.75 6.22
C TYR A 84 12.70 12.18 7.61
N GLN A 85 13.40 11.74 8.64
CA GLN A 85 13.14 12.12 10.03
C GLN A 85 11.67 11.89 10.45
N GLY A 86 11.11 10.77 10.01
CA GLY A 86 9.79 10.34 10.45
C GLY A 86 8.59 10.97 9.76
N GLY A 87 8.77 11.85 8.78
CA GLY A 87 7.58 12.41 8.12
C GLY A 87 7.81 13.39 6.99
N GLN A 88 8.99 13.96 6.87
CA GLN A 88 9.28 14.89 5.80
C GLN A 88 9.41 14.15 4.47
N VAL A 89 8.51 14.41 3.52
CA VAL A 89 8.59 13.82 2.19
C VAL A 89 9.80 14.36 1.44
N VAL A 90 10.68 13.47 1.03
CA VAL A 90 11.88 13.80 0.25
C VAL A 90 11.55 13.75 -1.24
N ASP A 91 10.88 12.69 -1.66
CA ASP A 91 10.46 12.48 -3.04
C ASP A 91 9.36 11.43 -3.12
N GLU A 92 8.64 11.45 -4.23
CA GLU A 92 7.64 10.44 -4.56
C GLU A 92 7.71 10.14 -6.04
N SER A 93 7.89 8.87 -6.38
CA SER A 93 7.96 8.39 -7.75
C SER A 93 6.90 7.34 -8.01
N ARG A 94 6.36 7.32 -9.24
CA ARG A 94 5.32 6.38 -9.67
C ARG A 94 5.74 5.65 -10.92
N GLN A 95 5.35 4.38 -11.01
CA GLN A 95 5.49 3.58 -12.22
C GLN A 95 4.23 2.74 -12.42
N ASP A 96 3.73 2.71 -13.64
CA ASP A 96 2.65 1.82 -14.00
C ASP A 96 3.24 0.45 -14.35
N ILE A 97 2.58 -0.59 -13.87
CA ILE A 97 2.96 -1.98 -14.15
C ILE A 97 1.81 -2.71 -14.84
N ALA A 98 2.16 -3.66 -15.70
CA ALA A 98 1.22 -4.54 -16.37
C ALA A 98 1.40 -5.97 -15.85
N PRO A 99 0.64 -6.40 -14.82
CA PRO A 99 0.79 -7.75 -14.27
C PRO A 99 0.42 -8.82 -15.29
N THR A 100 1.28 -9.83 -15.44
CA THR A 100 1.13 -10.90 -16.44
C THR A 100 0.79 -12.27 -15.85
N GLY A 101 0.64 -12.36 -14.52
CA GLY A 101 0.49 -13.62 -13.81
C GLY A 101 1.81 -14.23 -13.35
N SER A 102 2.92 -13.64 -13.73
CA SER A 102 4.26 -14.04 -13.30
C SER A 102 4.86 -13.02 -12.35
N ALA A 103 5.81 -13.47 -11.55
CA ALA A 103 6.57 -12.56 -10.68
C ALA A 103 7.30 -11.52 -11.54
N ALA A 104 7.25 -10.27 -11.10
CA ALA A 104 7.91 -9.14 -11.76
C ALA A 104 8.65 -8.29 -10.74
N VAL A 105 9.62 -7.52 -11.22
CA VAL A 105 10.44 -6.62 -10.39
C VAL A 105 10.36 -5.22 -10.95
N THR A 106 10.05 -4.26 -10.09
CA THR A 106 10.04 -2.83 -10.40
C THR A 106 11.08 -2.14 -9.53
N GLU A 107 11.90 -1.30 -10.13
CA GLU A 107 12.97 -0.61 -9.45
C GLU A 107 12.65 0.89 -9.37
N PHE A 108 12.92 1.48 -8.21
CA PHE A 108 12.97 2.92 -8.01
C PHE A 108 14.32 3.29 -7.44
N HIS A 109 14.80 4.47 -7.77
CA HIS A 109 16.03 4.98 -7.19
C HIS A 109 15.95 6.49 -6.96
N LEU A 110 16.78 6.93 -6.04
CA LEU A 110 16.86 8.33 -5.68
C LEU A 110 18.30 8.70 -5.38
N SER A 111 18.80 9.74 -6.03
CA SER A 111 20.15 10.26 -5.82
C SER A 111 20.09 11.74 -5.48
N LYS A 112 21.12 12.20 -4.75
CA LYS A 112 21.27 13.60 -4.39
C LYS A 112 22.72 13.99 -4.63
N PRO A 113 23.00 14.79 -5.68
CA PRO A 113 24.38 15.17 -6.03
C PRO A 113 25.16 15.85 -4.91
N ASP A 114 24.45 16.61 -4.06
CA ASP A 114 25.04 17.33 -2.93
C ASP A 114 25.25 16.45 -1.69
N GLY A 115 24.86 15.18 -1.77
CA GLY A 115 24.89 14.25 -0.65
C GLY A 115 23.65 14.30 0.23
N TRP A 116 23.32 13.16 0.79
CA TRP A 116 22.18 13.00 1.69
C TRP A 116 22.51 13.49 3.09
N PRO A 117 21.62 14.25 3.73
CA PRO A 117 21.75 14.52 5.17
C PRO A 117 21.80 13.24 5.98
N ALA A 118 22.61 13.20 7.03
CA ALA A 118 22.64 12.10 7.96
C ALA A 118 21.32 12.00 8.72
N GLY A 119 20.87 10.79 9.02
CA GLY A 119 19.65 10.54 9.76
C GLY A 119 18.86 9.37 9.23
N GLY A 120 17.64 9.22 9.75
CA GLY A 120 16.73 8.13 9.41
C GLY A 120 15.87 8.45 8.19
N TYR A 121 15.76 7.48 7.31
CA TYR A 121 14.94 7.54 6.09
C TYR A 121 14.00 6.35 6.05
N LYS A 122 12.92 6.51 5.30
CA LYS A 122 11.98 5.42 5.01
C LYS A 122 11.54 5.51 3.57
N VAL A 123 11.43 4.37 2.90
CA VAL A 123 10.71 4.24 1.65
C VAL A 123 9.44 3.42 1.89
N GLU A 124 8.31 4.00 1.56
CA GLU A 124 7.01 3.32 1.57
C GLU A 124 6.62 3.00 0.15
N VAL A 125 6.21 1.77 -0.08
CA VAL A 125 5.69 1.32 -1.37
C VAL A 125 4.18 1.24 -1.30
N LEU A 126 3.52 1.90 -2.23
CA LEU A 126 2.07 1.89 -2.36
C LEU A 126 1.69 1.18 -3.67
N LEU A 127 0.68 0.35 -3.59
CA LEU A 127 0.07 -0.31 -4.74
C LEU A 127 -1.34 0.27 -4.94
N ASN A 128 -1.57 0.93 -6.06
CA ASN A 128 -2.82 1.63 -6.35
C ASN A 128 -3.24 2.59 -5.22
N GLY A 129 -2.26 3.28 -4.62
CA GLY A 129 -2.49 4.24 -3.55
C GLY A 129 -2.60 3.65 -2.14
N ALA A 130 -2.61 2.33 -2.00
CA ALA A 130 -2.65 1.66 -0.70
C ALA A 130 -1.24 1.19 -0.29
N SER A 131 -0.87 1.42 0.97
CA SER A 131 0.43 0.98 1.48
C SER A 131 0.58 -0.54 1.37
N ALA A 132 1.65 -0.97 0.71
CA ALA A 132 2.00 -2.38 0.55
C ALA A 132 3.18 -2.80 1.42
N GLY A 133 3.88 -1.87 2.01
CA GLY A 133 5.00 -2.11 2.90
C GLY A 133 5.98 -0.95 2.91
N ALA A 134 6.95 -1.01 3.80
CA ALA A 134 7.97 0.01 3.94
C ALA A 134 9.30 -0.59 4.37
N ARG A 135 10.38 0.13 4.10
CA ARG A 135 11.72 -0.19 4.60
C ARG A 135 12.35 1.06 5.19
N GLU A 136 12.92 0.90 6.36
CA GLU A 136 13.68 1.95 7.03
C GLU A 136 15.17 1.74 6.79
N PHE A 137 15.88 2.84 6.64
CA PHE A 137 17.33 2.85 6.47
C PHE A 137 17.88 4.16 7.00
N LYS A 138 19.18 4.28 7.07
CA LYS A 138 19.87 5.47 7.62
C LYS A 138 21.04 5.88 6.76
N VAL A 139 21.35 7.16 6.85
CA VAL A 139 22.58 7.76 6.31
C VAL A 139 23.45 8.18 7.48
N THR A 140 24.70 7.77 7.46
CA THR A 140 25.68 8.06 8.51
C THR A 140 26.84 8.94 7.98
#